data_ae3ecf6222d7811cf5a6903bbfc21ff0
#
_entry.id   ae3ecf6222d7811cf5a6903bbfc21ff0
#
_cell.length_a   1.000
_cell.length_b   1.000
_cell.length_c   1.000
_cell.angle_alpha   90.00
_cell.angle_beta   90.00
_cell.angle_gamma   90.00
#
_symmetry.space_group_name_H-M   'P 1'
#
loop_
_entity.id
_entity.type
_entity.pdbx_description
1 polymer ?
#
loop_
_entity_poly.entity_id
_entity_poly.type
_entity_poly.pdbx_seq_one_letter_code
_entity_poly.pdbx_strand_id
1 'polypeptide(L)'
;TGMLNEQGGYESDLTVTRVAPDAYLVVTGSGQRTRDLDWIRRHTPEAARVTVTDVTEAWAVLGLMGPRSRELLSRVSGAALDGAAFPFGASREIAIGPATVRASRITYVGELGWELYMEAEDAPGVYDVLQDRGGDLGLRDAGYYAMDSLRCEKAYRAWGREVTIEDTPWEAGLGFAVRLDKAVPFIGRDALRAQRGRPLAKRLLTFVLEDPAALPWGDEPILRNGRVVGMVTSAAFGHTLGRGVAMGYVRESSGVDERYIDEGRFVLDIGGERVPARASLAAPYDPPGVRVKG
;
A
#
# COMPACT_ATOMS: atom_id res chain seq x y z
N THR A 1 8.10 2.79 -0.54
CA THR A 1 8.60 4.00 -1.24
C THR A 1 8.36 3.87 -2.74
N GLY A 2 8.02 5.00 -3.40
CA GLY A 2 7.91 5.02 -4.87
C GLY A 2 9.29 5.04 -5.55
N MET A 3 9.45 4.22 -6.57
CA MET A 3 10.48 4.35 -7.60
C MET A 3 9.84 5.13 -8.75
N LEU A 4 10.42 6.25 -9.15
CA LEU A 4 9.79 7.20 -10.07
C LEU A 4 10.54 7.30 -11.39
N ASN A 5 9.81 7.69 -12.45
CA ASN A 5 10.39 8.09 -13.73
C ASN A 5 10.70 9.61 -13.77
N GLU A 6 11.26 10.09 -14.86
CA GLU A 6 11.66 11.48 -15.03
C GLU A 6 10.48 12.46 -14.98
N GLN A 7 9.28 12.02 -15.32
CA GLN A 7 8.03 12.79 -15.27
C GLN A 7 7.42 12.82 -13.86
N GLY A 8 7.97 12.04 -12.92
CA GLY A 8 7.50 11.91 -11.55
C GLY A 8 6.38 10.87 -11.36
N GLY A 9 6.10 10.06 -12.39
CA GLY A 9 5.17 8.94 -12.30
C GLY A 9 5.81 7.72 -11.62
N TYR A 10 4.97 6.79 -11.14
CA TYR A 10 5.42 5.59 -10.40
C TYR A 10 5.89 4.49 -11.34
N GLU A 11 7.18 4.27 -11.43
CA GLU A 11 7.72 3.05 -12.02
C GLU A 11 7.40 1.82 -11.19
N SER A 12 7.51 1.95 -9.87
CA SER A 12 7.13 0.88 -8.95
C SER A 12 6.82 1.45 -7.56
N ASP A 13 6.06 0.68 -6.78
CA ASP A 13 5.91 0.86 -5.34
C ASP A 13 6.55 -0.34 -4.63
N LEU A 14 7.54 -0.04 -3.79
CA LEU A 14 8.39 -1.08 -3.22
C LEU A 14 8.82 -0.75 -1.78
N THR A 15 9.27 -1.78 -1.07
CA THR A 15 9.86 -1.63 0.27
C THR A 15 11.37 -1.74 0.18
N VAL A 16 12.08 -0.79 0.79
CA VAL A 16 13.54 -0.81 0.90
C VAL A 16 13.92 -0.91 2.37
N THR A 17 14.54 -2.01 2.74
CA THR A 17 15.05 -2.24 4.09
C THR A 17 16.56 -2.20 4.10
N ARG A 18 17.16 -1.31 4.89
CA ARG A 18 18.60 -1.33 5.12
C ARG A 18 18.92 -2.45 6.11
N VAL A 19 19.55 -3.51 5.63
CA VAL A 19 19.87 -4.70 6.43
C VAL A 19 21.29 -4.66 7.02
N ALA A 20 22.19 -3.86 6.42
CA ALA A 20 23.54 -3.57 6.92
C ALA A 20 23.98 -2.17 6.47
N PRO A 21 25.12 -1.63 6.93
CA PRO A 21 25.59 -0.30 6.55
C PRO A 21 25.66 -0.05 5.04
N ASP A 22 25.93 -1.09 4.25
CA ASP A 22 26.13 -1.11 2.80
C ASP A 22 25.24 -2.13 2.07
N ALA A 23 24.26 -2.73 2.76
CA ALA A 23 23.37 -3.73 2.17
C ALA A 23 21.89 -3.37 2.37
N TYR A 24 21.11 -3.60 1.32
CA TYR A 24 19.69 -3.31 1.28
C TYR A 24 18.90 -4.49 0.71
N LEU A 25 17.78 -4.80 1.34
CA LEU A 25 16.77 -5.69 0.80
C LEU A 25 15.69 -4.85 0.13
N VAL A 26 15.45 -5.09 -1.16
CA VAL A 26 14.39 -4.43 -1.93
C VAL A 26 13.31 -5.47 -2.20
N VAL A 27 12.08 -5.16 -1.81
CA VAL A 27 10.91 -6.01 -2.03
C VAL A 27 9.92 -5.28 -2.93
N THR A 28 9.54 -5.92 -4.00
CA THR A 28 8.59 -5.44 -5.01
C THR A 28 7.50 -6.47 -5.30
N GLY A 29 6.47 -6.08 -6.02
CA GLY A 29 5.42 -7.01 -6.44
C GLY A 29 5.97 -8.10 -7.36
N SER A 30 5.54 -9.35 -7.17
CA SER A 30 6.06 -10.52 -7.92
C SER A 30 5.92 -10.35 -9.43
N GLY A 31 4.84 -9.73 -9.91
CA GLY A 31 4.64 -9.45 -11.34
C GLY A 31 5.58 -8.39 -11.93
N GLN A 32 6.31 -7.65 -11.08
CA GLN A 32 7.20 -6.56 -11.48
C GLN A 32 8.68 -6.93 -11.36
N ARG A 33 9.01 -8.11 -10.87
CA ARG A 33 10.38 -8.59 -10.58
C ARG A 33 11.38 -8.23 -11.69
N THR A 34 11.11 -8.67 -12.91
CA THR A 34 12.03 -8.46 -14.05
C THR A 34 12.14 -6.97 -14.42
N ARG A 35 11.02 -6.27 -14.47
CA ARG A 35 10.95 -4.86 -14.82
C ARG A 35 11.70 -3.98 -13.83
N ASP A 36 11.47 -4.19 -12.54
CA ASP A 36 12.08 -3.38 -11.49
C ASP A 36 13.56 -3.65 -11.34
N LEU A 37 13.98 -4.91 -11.51
CA LEU A 37 15.38 -5.28 -11.54
C LEU A 37 16.11 -4.60 -12.71
N ASP A 38 15.51 -4.60 -13.90
CA ASP A 38 16.06 -3.94 -15.08
C ASP A 38 16.14 -2.42 -14.89
N TRP A 39 15.09 -1.80 -14.32
CA TRP A 39 15.09 -0.37 -13.99
C TRP A 39 16.23 0.01 -13.05
N ILE A 40 16.40 -0.73 -11.96
CA ILE A 40 17.47 -0.48 -10.99
C ILE A 40 18.85 -0.61 -11.68
N ARG A 41 19.05 -1.66 -12.48
CA ARG A 41 20.33 -1.89 -13.18
C ARG A 41 20.65 -0.78 -14.17
N ARG A 42 19.68 -0.36 -14.98
CA ARG A 42 19.87 0.71 -15.97
C ARG A 42 20.19 2.08 -15.32
N HIS A 43 19.71 2.32 -14.11
CA HIS A 43 19.95 3.56 -13.40
C HIS A 43 21.07 3.48 -12.35
N THR A 44 21.75 2.34 -12.26
CA THR A 44 22.96 2.20 -11.46
C THR A 44 24.15 2.77 -12.25
N PRO A 45 24.81 3.85 -11.78
CA PRO A 45 25.95 4.43 -12.51
C PRO A 45 27.07 3.40 -12.67
N GLU A 46 27.73 3.38 -13.82
CA GLU A 46 28.82 2.44 -14.12
C GLU A 46 29.97 2.54 -13.10
N ALA A 47 30.25 3.74 -12.59
CA ALA A 47 31.26 3.99 -11.57
C ALA A 47 30.83 3.55 -10.15
N ALA A 48 29.57 3.20 -9.94
CA ALA A 48 29.08 2.75 -8.64
C ALA A 48 29.54 1.32 -8.37
N ARG A 49 30.19 1.10 -7.23
CA ARG A 49 30.57 -0.24 -6.77
C ARG A 49 29.37 -0.89 -6.06
N VAL A 50 28.35 -1.26 -6.84
CA VAL A 50 27.10 -1.85 -6.37
C VAL A 50 26.85 -3.15 -7.12
N THR A 51 26.50 -4.20 -6.38
CA THR A 51 25.99 -5.46 -6.94
C THR A 51 24.49 -5.56 -6.66
N VAL A 52 23.71 -5.83 -7.70
CA VAL A 52 22.26 -6.06 -7.61
C VAL A 52 21.98 -7.52 -7.94
N THR A 53 21.57 -8.28 -6.94
CA THR A 53 21.31 -9.72 -7.05
C THR A 53 19.82 -9.98 -6.82
N ASP A 54 19.21 -10.74 -7.72
CA ASP A 54 17.87 -11.26 -7.53
C ASP A 54 17.93 -12.49 -6.61
N VAL A 55 17.29 -12.39 -5.46
CA VAL A 55 17.25 -13.44 -4.42
C VAL A 55 15.83 -13.98 -4.20
N THR A 56 14.90 -13.70 -5.09
CA THR A 56 13.48 -14.00 -4.94
C THR A 56 13.22 -15.46 -4.59
N GLU A 57 13.89 -16.39 -5.26
CA GLU A 57 13.69 -17.84 -5.06
C GLU A 57 14.22 -18.37 -3.71
N ALA A 58 15.12 -17.61 -3.07
CA ALA A 58 15.70 -18.00 -1.79
C ALA A 58 14.85 -17.57 -0.59
N TRP A 59 13.86 -16.70 -0.81
CA TRP A 59 13.07 -16.08 0.27
C TRP A 59 11.59 -16.41 0.18
N ALA A 60 10.98 -16.59 1.36
CA ALA A 60 9.53 -16.62 1.53
C ALA A 60 9.07 -15.48 2.43
N VAL A 61 7.81 -15.08 2.28
CA VAL A 61 7.20 -14.02 3.07
C VAL A 61 5.84 -14.46 3.59
N LEU A 62 5.63 -14.31 4.91
CA LEU A 62 4.34 -14.49 5.55
C LEU A 62 3.87 -13.14 6.12
N GLY A 63 2.66 -12.74 5.78
CA GLY A 63 2.02 -11.56 6.36
C GLY A 63 1.24 -11.96 7.63
N LEU A 64 1.72 -11.58 8.81
CA LEU A 64 1.00 -11.74 10.07
C LEU A 64 0.36 -10.41 10.46
N MET A 65 -0.95 -10.26 10.23
CA MET A 65 -1.65 -8.99 10.37
C MET A 65 -2.96 -9.16 11.15
N GLY A 66 -3.35 -8.12 11.87
CA GLY A 66 -4.56 -8.09 12.66
C GLY A 66 -4.33 -7.59 14.09
N PRO A 67 -5.39 -7.25 14.85
CA PRO A 67 -5.27 -6.61 16.17
C PRO A 67 -4.57 -7.48 17.21
N ARG A 68 -4.56 -8.81 17.05
CA ARG A 68 -3.88 -9.76 17.94
C ARG A 68 -2.55 -10.28 17.39
N SER A 69 -2.05 -9.74 16.28
CA SER A 69 -0.78 -10.18 15.67
C SER A 69 0.42 -10.04 16.61
N ARG A 70 0.48 -8.97 17.42
CA ARG A 70 1.53 -8.80 18.43
C ARG A 70 1.48 -9.88 19.50
N GLU A 71 0.29 -10.22 19.96
CA GLU A 71 0.11 -11.28 20.97
C GLU A 71 0.60 -12.63 20.42
N LEU A 72 0.22 -12.97 19.20
CA LEU A 72 0.69 -14.20 18.57
C LEU A 72 2.21 -14.21 18.40
N LEU A 73 2.76 -13.14 17.83
CA LEU A 73 4.21 -13.07 17.59
C LEU A 73 5.01 -13.15 18.91
N SER A 74 4.46 -12.60 20.01
CA SER A 74 5.05 -12.71 21.36
C SER A 74 5.03 -14.13 21.93
N ARG A 75 4.10 -14.99 21.50
CA ARG A 75 4.05 -16.40 21.93
C ARG A 75 5.10 -17.28 21.25
N VAL A 76 5.56 -16.86 20.08
CA VAL A 76 6.46 -17.65 19.22
C VAL A 76 7.86 -17.07 19.12
N SER A 77 8.06 -15.86 19.62
CA SER A 77 9.35 -15.18 19.63
C SER A 77 9.63 -14.54 20.98
N GLY A 78 10.87 -14.63 21.45
CA GLY A 78 11.35 -13.94 22.65
C GLY A 78 11.66 -12.45 22.45
N ALA A 79 11.36 -11.88 21.28
CA ALA A 79 11.68 -10.50 20.96
C ALA A 79 10.77 -9.50 21.70
N ALA A 80 11.31 -8.32 22.03
CA ALA A 80 10.50 -7.20 22.50
C ALA A 80 9.72 -6.59 21.33
N LEU A 81 8.39 -6.68 21.35
CA LEU A 81 7.48 -6.33 20.26
C LEU A 81 6.57 -5.13 20.56
N ASP A 82 6.76 -4.48 21.72
CA ASP A 82 6.01 -3.26 22.04
C ASP A 82 6.34 -2.11 21.09
N GLY A 83 5.51 -1.06 21.13
CA GLY A 83 5.65 0.05 20.18
C GLY A 83 6.95 0.84 20.32
N ALA A 84 7.58 0.86 21.50
CA ALA A 84 8.86 1.53 21.73
C ALA A 84 10.04 0.68 21.27
N ALA A 85 10.01 -0.61 21.58
CA ALA A 85 11.05 -1.55 21.16
C ALA A 85 11.00 -1.86 19.66
N PHE A 86 9.79 -1.93 19.09
CA PHE A 86 9.59 -2.26 17.67
C PHE A 86 8.62 -1.28 17.00
N PRO A 87 9.04 -0.03 16.72
CA PRO A 87 8.17 0.98 16.15
C PRO A 87 7.72 0.64 14.71
N PHE A 88 6.61 1.23 14.29
CA PHE A 88 6.13 1.11 12.90
C PHE A 88 7.23 1.52 11.89
N GLY A 89 7.41 0.72 10.83
CA GLY A 89 8.47 0.90 9.84
C GLY A 89 9.83 0.33 10.23
N ALA A 90 9.98 -0.22 11.45
CA ALA A 90 11.20 -0.92 11.83
C ALA A 90 11.26 -2.32 11.22
N SER A 91 12.47 -2.81 10.96
CA SER A 91 12.77 -4.17 10.52
C SER A 91 13.89 -4.74 11.37
N ARG A 92 13.69 -5.95 11.91
CA ARG A 92 14.66 -6.63 12.78
C ARG A 92 14.64 -8.14 12.55
N GLU A 93 15.74 -8.78 12.83
CA GLU A 93 15.79 -10.24 12.92
C GLU A 93 15.28 -10.70 14.28
N ILE A 94 14.41 -11.70 14.27
CA ILE A 94 13.86 -12.37 15.45
C ILE A 94 13.93 -13.88 15.23
N ALA A 95 13.92 -14.66 16.30
CA ALA A 95 13.81 -16.10 16.20
C ALA A 95 12.33 -16.53 16.27
N ILE A 96 11.91 -17.44 15.41
CA ILE A 96 10.63 -18.15 15.49
C ILE A 96 10.93 -19.64 15.38
N GLY A 97 10.81 -20.38 16.48
CA GLY A 97 11.33 -21.76 16.52
C GLY A 97 12.83 -21.78 16.21
N PRO A 98 13.30 -22.64 15.31
CA PRO A 98 14.70 -22.70 14.90
C PRO A 98 15.06 -21.64 13.83
N ALA A 99 14.07 -21.01 13.20
CA ALA A 99 14.28 -20.11 12.07
C ALA A 99 14.70 -18.69 12.51
N THR A 100 15.60 -18.08 11.74
CA THR A 100 15.88 -16.64 11.83
C THR A 100 14.97 -15.91 10.82
N VAL A 101 14.09 -15.07 11.34
CA VAL A 101 13.07 -14.36 10.56
C VAL A 101 13.32 -12.87 10.63
N ARG A 102 13.38 -12.20 9.50
CA ARG A 102 13.36 -10.73 9.44
C ARG A 102 11.92 -10.27 9.51
N ALA A 103 11.52 -9.74 10.63
CA ALA A 103 10.22 -9.15 10.85
C ALA A 103 10.26 -7.65 10.50
N SER A 104 9.41 -7.21 9.60
CA SER A 104 9.24 -5.79 9.25
C SER A 104 7.87 -5.33 9.72
N ARG A 105 7.82 -4.36 10.61
CA ARG A 105 6.54 -3.85 11.15
C ARG A 105 5.90 -2.89 10.15
N ILE A 106 5.29 -3.46 9.14
CA ILE A 106 4.51 -2.81 8.10
C ILE A 106 3.23 -3.60 7.83
N THR A 107 2.28 -3.01 7.14
CA THR A 107 1.00 -3.64 6.84
C THR A 107 0.45 -3.15 5.51
N TYR A 108 -0.25 -4.03 4.81
CA TYR A 108 -1.02 -3.67 3.62
C TYR A 108 -2.53 -3.81 3.83
N VAL A 109 -2.98 -4.15 5.04
CA VAL A 109 -4.40 -4.36 5.37
C VAL A 109 -4.95 -3.33 6.37
N GLY A 110 -4.15 -2.34 6.77
CA GLY A 110 -4.61 -1.28 7.66
C GLY A 110 -4.74 -1.66 9.12
N GLU A 111 -4.24 -2.81 9.53
CA GLU A 111 -4.18 -3.27 10.92
C GLU A 111 -2.73 -3.41 11.39
N LEU A 112 -2.54 -3.59 12.71
CA LEU A 112 -1.25 -3.95 13.28
C LEU A 112 -0.73 -5.22 12.62
N GLY A 113 0.58 -5.25 12.28
CA GLY A 113 1.13 -6.45 11.67
C GLY A 113 2.61 -6.38 11.35
N TRP A 114 3.10 -7.50 10.87
CA TRP A 114 4.46 -7.70 10.40
C TRP A 114 4.47 -8.51 9.10
N GLU A 115 5.36 -8.15 8.22
CA GLU A 115 5.83 -9.03 7.16
C GLU A 115 7.03 -9.81 7.69
N LEU A 116 6.97 -11.13 7.61
CA LEU A 116 7.95 -12.06 8.12
C LEU A 116 8.70 -12.66 6.92
N TYR A 117 9.95 -12.25 6.74
CA TYR A 117 10.83 -12.70 5.66
C TYR A 117 11.80 -13.75 6.21
N MET A 118 11.91 -14.88 5.54
CA MET A 118 12.76 -16.01 5.94
C MET A 118 13.31 -16.75 4.72
N GLU A 119 14.29 -17.60 4.92
CA GLU A 119 14.70 -18.54 3.88
C GLU A 119 13.51 -19.42 3.49
N ALA A 120 13.40 -19.75 2.21
CA ALA A 120 12.22 -20.44 1.68
C ALA A 120 12.00 -21.80 2.35
N GLU A 121 13.09 -22.49 2.74
CA GLU A 121 13.04 -23.77 3.44
C GLU A 121 12.48 -23.69 4.88
N ASP A 122 12.60 -22.55 5.53
CA ASP A 122 12.09 -22.32 6.88
C ASP A 122 10.59 -22.01 6.91
N ALA A 123 10.01 -21.56 5.80
CA ALA A 123 8.65 -21.05 5.76
C ALA A 123 7.58 -22.06 6.23
N PRO A 124 7.63 -23.36 5.87
CA PRO A 124 6.66 -24.32 6.38
C PRO A 124 6.70 -24.44 7.91
N GLY A 125 7.91 -24.52 8.50
CA GLY A 125 8.07 -24.63 9.95
C GLY A 125 7.60 -23.39 10.69
N VAL A 126 7.87 -22.19 10.17
CA VAL A 126 7.37 -20.93 10.75
C VAL A 126 5.85 -20.85 10.65
N TYR A 127 5.27 -21.24 9.51
CA TYR A 127 3.81 -21.29 9.32
C TYR A 127 3.16 -22.22 10.34
N ASP A 128 3.66 -23.44 10.50
CA ASP A 128 3.12 -24.44 11.43
C ASP A 128 3.17 -23.92 12.88
N VAL A 129 4.27 -23.32 13.31
CA VAL A 129 4.40 -22.72 14.63
C VAL A 129 3.37 -21.60 14.86
N LEU A 130 3.12 -20.76 13.83
CA LEU A 130 2.10 -19.71 13.93
C LEU A 130 0.69 -20.30 14.03
N GLN A 131 0.36 -21.32 13.24
CA GLN A 131 -0.94 -22.00 13.28
C GLN A 131 -1.18 -22.69 14.62
N ASP A 132 -0.20 -23.41 15.13
CA ASP A 132 -0.29 -24.12 16.42
C ASP A 132 -0.55 -23.16 17.61
N ARG A 133 0.05 -21.97 17.56
CA ARG A 133 -0.05 -20.98 18.65
C ARG A 133 -1.11 -19.90 18.43
N GLY A 134 -1.73 -19.87 17.24
CA GLY A 134 -2.67 -18.82 16.86
C GLY A 134 -4.14 -19.20 16.93
N GLY A 135 -4.48 -20.49 17.08
CA GLY A 135 -5.85 -20.97 16.97
C GLY A 135 -6.83 -20.32 17.95
N ASP A 136 -6.45 -20.21 19.24
CA ASP A 136 -7.25 -19.53 20.29
C ASP A 136 -7.27 -18.01 20.16
N LEU A 137 -6.34 -17.44 19.38
CA LEU A 137 -6.31 -16.03 19.03
C LEU A 137 -7.20 -15.71 17.81
N GLY A 138 -7.80 -16.72 17.20
CA GLY A 138 -8.63 -16.58 16.01
C GLY A 138 -7.82 -16.38 14.74
N LEU A 139 -6.57 -16.86 14.68
CA LEU A 139 -5.77 -16.86 13.45
C LEU A 139 -6.53 -17.57 12.33
N ARG A 140 -6.50 -17.01 11.15
CA ARG A 140 -7.09 -17.56 9.92
C ARG A 140 -6.19 -17.22 8.75
N ASP A 141 -6.13 -18.15 7.80
CA ASP A 141 -5.57 -17.87 6.50
C ASP A 141 -6.49 -16.90 5.75
N ALA A 142 -5.86 -15.94 5.05
CA ALA A 142 -6.56 -14.93 4.28
C ALA A 142 -6.05 -14.91 2.85
N GLY A 143 -6.97 -14.95 1.89
CA GLY A 143 -6.65 -14.86 0.47
C GLY A 143 -6.57 -13.41 -0.02
N TYR A 144 -6.19 -13.24 -1.29
CA TYR A 144 -6.04 -11.94 -1.93
C TYR A 144 -7.31 -11.08 -1.92
N TYR A 145 -8.50 -11.68 -2.05
CA TYR A 145 -9.75 -10.92 -1.97
C TYR A 145 -9.97 -10.28 -0.60
N ALA A 146 -9.61 -10.97 0.48
CA ALA A 146 -9.68 -10.41 1.82
C ALA A 146 -8.68 -9.25 1.98
N MET A 147 -7.46 -9.42 1.48
CA MET A 147 -6.44 -8.38 1.49
C MET A 147 -6.89 -7.16 0.67
N ASP A 148 -7.46 -7.35 -0.52
CA ASP A 148 -7.98 -6.27 -1.38
C ASP A 148 -9.13 -5.51 -0.70
N SER A 149 -10.05 -6.20 -0.05
CA SER A 149 -11.12 -5.57 0.73
C SER A 149 -10.54 -4.67 1.84
N LEU A 150 -9.64 -5.21 2.64
CA LEU A 150 -9.03 -4.50 3.77
C LEU A 150 -8.18 -3.30 3.32
N ARG A 151 -7.36 -3.45 2.26
CA ARG A 151 -6.56 -2.34 1.75
C ARG A 151 -7.42 -1.23 1.15
N CYS A 152 -8.56 -1.57 0.50
CA CYS A 152 -9.50 -0.59 -0.04
C CYS A 152 -10.14 0.26 1.06
N GLU A 153 -10.57 -0.34 2.18
CA GLU A 153 -11.06 0.41 3.34
C GLU A 153 -10.03 1.40 3.88
N LYS A 154 -8.75 1.03 3.79
CA LYS A 154 -7.62 1.87 4.25
C LYS A 154 -7.11 2.81 3.16
N ALA A 155 -7.68 2.75 1.98
CA ALA A 155 -7.23 3.49 0.80
C ALA A 155 -5.74 3.27 0.47
N TYR A 156 -5.21 2.08 0.73
CA TYR A 156 -3.86 1.72 0.30
C TYR A 156 -3.84 1.46 -1.21
N ARG A 157 -2.90 2.12 -1.87
CA ARG A 157 -2.75 2.08 -3.33
C ARG A 157 -2.08 0.78 -3.74
N ALA A 158 -2.50 0.27 -4.90
CA ALA A 158 -1.84 -0.83 -5.58
C ALA A 158 -1.20 -0.31 -6.87
N TRP A 159 0.04 -0.72 -7.13
CA TRP A 159 0.68 -0.42 -8.41
C TRP A 159 -0.05 -1.16 -9.54
N GLY A 160 -0.25 -0.48 -10.67
CA GLY A 160 -1.05 -0.96 -11.79
C GLY A 160 -2.56 -0.68 -11.63
N ARG A 161 -2.98 -0.10 -10.51
CA ARG A 161 -4.36 0.34 -10.24
C ARG A 161 -4.40 1.83 -9.92
N GLU A 162 -4.07 2.21 -8.68
CA GLU A 162 -4.06 3.60 -8.21
C GLU A 162 -2.77 4.34 -8.52
N VAL A 163 -1.68 3.64 -8.73
CA VAL A 163 -0.40 4.25 -9.10
C VAL A 163 0.20 3.52 -10.29
N THR A 164 0.53 4.29 -11.31
CA THR A 164 1.13 3.84 -12.58
C THR A 164 2.20 4.83 -13.01
N ILE A 165 2.85 4.55 -14.13
CA ILE A 165 3.85 5.46 -14.72
C ILE A 165 3.29 6.85 -15.08
N GLU A 166 1.97 7.00 -15.12
CA GLU A 166 1.26 8.25 -15.45
C GLU A 166 0.73 8.99 -14.21
N ASP A 167 0.88 8.39 -13.02
CA ASP A 167 0.35 8.95 -11.78
C ASP A 167 1.46 9.46 -10.88
N THR A 168 1.36 10.72 -10.49
CA THR A 168 2.34 11.32 -9.58
C THR A 168 1.94 11.14 -8.12
N PRO A 169 2.90 11.19 -7.16
CA PRO A 169 2.57 11.16 -5.74
C PRO A 169 1.59 12.25 -5.29
N TRP A 170 1.59 13.42 -5.96
CA TRP A 170 0.64 14.48 -5.65
C TRP A 170 -0.79 14.08 -6.01
N GLU A 171 -0.98 13.56 -7.22
CA GLU A 171 -2.29 13.10 -7.71
C GLU A 171 -2.81 11.91 -6.93
N ALA A 172 -1.93 10.97 -6.58
CA ALA A 172 -2.26 9.77 -5.80
C ALA A 172 -2.46 10.05 -4.30
N GLY A 173 -2.26 11.29 -3.81
CA GLY A 173 -2.38 11.62 -2.39
C GLY A 173 -1.26 11.04 -1.51
N LEU A 174 -0.10 10.75 -2.10
CA LEU A 174 1.10 10.20 -1.44
C LEU A 174 2.19 11.26 -1.25
N GLY A 175 1.83 12.53 -1.33
CA GLY A 175 2.75 13.65 -1.20
C GLY A 175 3.52 13.70 0.13
N PHE A 176 2.98 13.12 1.20
CA PHE A 176 3.65 12.99 2.49
C PHE A 176 4.96 12.18 2.43
N ALA A 177 5.08 11.28 1.46
CA ALA A 177 6.26 10.44 1.25
C ALA A 177 7.34 11.13 0.39
N VAL A 178 7.05 12.29 -0.22
CA VAL A 178 7.97 13.00 -1.11
C VAL A 178 8.85 13.97 -0.33
N ARG A 179 10.17 13.75 -0.38
CA ARG A 179 11.20 14.61 0.22
C ARG A 179 11.98 15.34 -0.87
N LEU A 180 11.45 16.48 -1.34
CA LEU A 180 12.09 17.27 -2.41
C LEU A 180 13.43 17.89 -2.02
N ASP A 181 13.65 18.11 -0.73
CA ASP A 181 14.78 18.82 -0.12
C ASP A 181 15.89 17.89 0.39
N LYS A 182 15.77 16.57 0.19
CA LYS A 182 16.85 15.67 0.60
C LYS A 182 18.14 15.92 -0.22
N ALA A 183 19.30 15.76 0.43
CA ALA A 183 20.61 16.07 -0.15
C ALA A 183 20.92 15.25 -1.42
N VAL A 184 20.55 13.96 -1.41
CA VAL A 184 20.74 13.10 -2.59
C VAL A 184 19.54 13.27 -3.53
N PRO A 185 19.78 13.67 -4.81
CA PRO A 185 18.70 13.76 -5.78
C PRO A 185 18.09 12.40 -6.09
N PHE A 186 16.88 12.41 -6.62
CA PHE A 186 16.19 11.21 -7.09
C PHE A 186 15.51 11.49 -8.45
N ILE A 187 15.29 10.45 -9.22
CA ILE A 187 14.62 10.52 -10.53
C ILE A 187 13.20 11.07 -10.33
N GLY A 188 12.79 12.02 -11.18
CA GLY A 188 11.49 12.68 -11.11
C GLY A 188 11.39 13.85 -10.12
N ARG A 189 12.45 14.15 -9.33
CA ARG A 189 12.42 15.24 -8.34
C ARG A 189 12.06 16.59 -8.95
N ASP A 190 12.62 16.93 -10.10
CA ASP A 190 12.42 18.26 -10.69
C ASP A 190 11.02 18.39 -11.30
N ALA A 191 10.47 17.31 -11.89
CA ALA A 191 9.09 17.25 -12.32
C ALA A 191 8.12 17.44 -11.14
N LEU A 192 8.34 16.72 -10.03
CA LEU A 192 7.53 16.87 -8.82
C LEU A 192 7.66 18.28 -8.19
N ARG A 193 8.86 18.87 -8.22
CA ARG A 193 9.06 20.24 -7.75
C ARG A 193 8.29 21.25 -8.59
N ALA A 194 8.26 21.08 -9.92
CA ALA A 194 7.52 21.93 -10.83
C ALA A 194 5.99 21.82 -10.67
N GLN A 195 5.50 20.67 -10.20
CA GLN A 195 4.06 20.45 -9.94
C GLN A 195 3.63 20.96 -8.55
N ARG A 196 4.54 21.06 -7.60
CA ARG A 196 4.24 21.42 -6.22
C ARG A 196 3.53 22.78 -6.12
N GLY A 197 2.40 22.80 -5.42
CA GLY A 197 1.59 24.02 -5.21
C GLY A 197 0.72 24.43 -6.38
N ARG A 198 0.71 23.67 -7.48
CA ARG A 198 -0.24 23.87 -8.58
C ARG A 198 -1.56 23.16 -8.31
N PRO A 199 -2.70 23.67 -8.82
CA PRO A 199 -3.95 22.92 -8.79
C PRO A 199 -3.79 21.55 -9.48
N LEU A 200 -4.28 20.50 -8.84
CA LEU A 200 -4.21 19.14 -9.39
C LEU A 200 -5.46 18.89 -10.26
N ALA A 201 -5.28 18.88 -11.56
CA ALA A 201 -6.37 18.60 -12.51
C ALA A 201 -6.84 17.14 -12.47
N LYS A 202 -6.05 16.24 -11.91
CA LYS A 202 -6.36 14.83 -11.67
C LYS A 202 -6.05 14.49 -10.21
N ARG A 203 -6.97 13.79 -9.52
CA ARG A 203 -6.73 13.40 -8.13
C ARG A 203 -7.47 12.12 -7.76
N LEU A 204 -6.80 11.27 -7.02
CA LEU A 204 -7.39 10.06 -6.46
C LEU A 204 -8.30 10.42 -5.29
N LEU A 205 -9.53 9.94 -5.34
CA LEU A 205 -10.52 10.02 -4.26
C LEU A 205 -10.89 8.64 -3.77
N THR A 206 -11.40 8.59 -2.55
CA THR A 206 -12.08 7.44 -1.98
C THR A 206 -13.59 7.66 -2.02
N PHE A 207 -14.34 6.60 -2.18
CA PHE A 207 -15.80 6.61 -2.23
C PHE A 207 -16.36 5.57 -1.27
N VAL A 208 -17.39 5.95 -0.52
CA VAL A 208 -18.19 5.04 0.31
C VAL A 208 -19.62 5.10 -0.21
N LEU A 209 -20.14 3.97 -0.66
CA LEU A 209 -21.48 3.89 -1.22
C LEU A 209 -22.54 4.10 -0.14
N GLU A 210 -23.61 4.83 -0.47
CA GLU A 210 -24.72 5.05 0.46
C GLU A 210 -25.63 3.83 0.59
N ASP A 211 -25.84 3.10 -0.51
CA ASP A 211 -26.53 1.82 -0.48
C ASP A 211 -25.60 0.69 0.00
N PRO A 212 -25.86 0.07 1.15
CA PRO A 212 -25.05 -1.03 1.66
C PRO A 212 -25.13 -2.32 0.83
N ALA A 213 -26.14 -2.47 -0.03
CA ALA A 213 -26.30 -3.64 -0.89
C ALA A 213 -25.53 -3.49 -2.21
N ALA A 214 -25.13 -2.29 -2.58
CA ALA A 214 -24.39 -2.05 -3.82
C ALA A 214 -22.94 -2.52 -3.71
N LEU A 215 -22.51 -3.28 -4.72
CA LEU A 215 -21.16 -3.88 -4.80
C LEU A 215 -20.43 -3.35 -6.04
N PRO A 216 -19.50 -2.41 -5.89
CA PRO A 216 -18.64 -1.97 -6.98
C PRO A 216 -17.52 -3.00 -7.23
N TRP A 217 -17.04 -3.10 -8.48
CA TRP A 217 -16.04 -4.08 -8.90
C TRP A 217 -14.72 -3.45 -9.36
N GLY A 218 -14.75 -2.18 -9.76
CA GLY A 218 -13.70 -1.47 -10.46
C GLY A 218 -14.17 -1.11 -11.89
N ASP A 219 -13.53 -0.09 -12.45
CA ASP A 219 -13.82 0.45 -13.78
C ASP A 219 -15.23 1.06 -13.96
N GLU A 220 -15.97 1.27 -12.87
CA GLU A 220 -17.22 2.01 -12.92
C GLU A 220 -16.99 3.50 -13.20
N PRO A 221 -17.86 4.13 -14.04
CA PRO A 221 -17.85 5.57 -14.20
C PRO A 221 -18.17 6.30 -12.89
N ILE A 222 -17.37 7.31 -12.60
CA ILE A 222 -17.62 8.25 -11.50
C ILE A 222 -18.33 9.48 -12.08
N LEU A 223 -19.54 9.75 -11.60
CA LEU A 223 -20.28 10.94 -11.97
C LEU A 223 -20.23 11.97 -10.85
N ARG A 224 -20.09 13.24 -11.21
CA ARG A 224 -20.28 14.38 -10.34
C ARG A 224 -21.34 15.31 -10.95
N ASN A 225 -22.39 15.59 -10.20
CA ASN A 225 -23.52 16.42 -10.68
C ASN A 225 -24.07 15.95 -12.05
N GLY A 226 -24.14 14.63 -12.26
CA GLY A 226 -24.66 14.00 -13.47
C GLY A 226 -23.69 13.90 -14.66
N ARG A 227 -22.47 14.43 -14.54
CA ARG A 227 -21.42 14.36 -15.58
C ARG A 227 -20.35 13.35 -15.19
N VAL A 228 -19.91 12.52 -16.12
CA VAL A 228 -18.76 11.63 -15.89
C VAL A 228 -17.50 12.47 -15.72
N VAL A 229 -16.81 12.26 -14.61
CA VAL A 229 -15.59 12.99 -14.23
C VAL A 229 -14.40 12.07 -14.03
N GLY A 230 -14.59 10.75 -14.06
CA GLY A 230 -13.51 9.79 -13.84
C GLY A 230 -13.99 8.35 -13.84
N MET A 231 -13.09 7.48 -13.40
CA MET A 231 -13.30 6.03 -13.32
C MET A 231 -12.80 5.50 -11.99
N VAL A 232 -13.46 4.47 -11.48
CA VAL A 232 -13.01 3.66 -10.34
C VAL A 232 -11.78 2.85 -10.76
N THR A 233 -10.76 2.82 -9.92
CA THR A 233 -9.55 2.00 -10.13
C THR A 233 -9.59 0.71 -9.34
N SER A 234 -10.09 0.76 -8.11
CA SER A 234 -10.29 -0.40 -7.25
C SER A 234 -11.55 -0.26 -6.44
N ALA A 235 -12.21 -1.37 -6.21
CA ALA A 235 -13.41 -1.42 -5.39
C ALA A 235 -13.50 -2.75 -4.63
N ALA A 236 -14.21 -2.73 -3.51
CA ALA A 236 -14.49 -3.90 -2.69
C ALA A 236 -15.69 -3.65 -1.77
N PHE A 237 -16.18 -4.72 -1.14
CA PHE A 237 -17.02 -4.56 0.03
C PHE A 237 -16.16 -4.34 1.27
N GLY A 238 -16.34 -3.21 1.93
CA GLY A 238 -15.65 -2.87 3.18
C GLY A 238 -16.36 -3.53 4.36
N HIS A 239 -15.80 -4.62 4.85
CA HIS A 239 -16.42 -5.43 5.91
C HIS A 239 -16.49 -4.70 7.25
N THR A 240 -15.57 -3.78 7.53
CA THR A 240 -15.60 -2.95 8.74
C THR A 240 -16.67 -1.85 8.63
N LEU A 241 -16.82 -1.27 7.43
CA LEU A 241 -17.78 -0.20 7.15
C LEU A 241 -19.17 -0.73 6.83
N GLY A 242 -19.32 -2.01 6.48
CA GLY A 242 -20.59 -2.65 6.14
C GLY A 242 -21.19 -2.17 4.81
N ARG A 243 -20.35 -1.73 3.86
CA ARG A 243 -20.80 -1.21 2.55
C ARG A 243 -19.72 -1.20 1.50
N GLY A 244 -20.10 -0.97 0.25
CA GLY A 244 -19.17 -0.82 -0.85
C GLY A 244 -18.22 0.35 -0.66
N VAL A 245 -16.93 0.13 -0.92
CA VAL A 245 -15.87 1.15 -0.94
C VAL A 245 -15.15 1.10 -2.27
N ALA A 246 -14.71 2.27 -2.75
CA ALA A 246 -13.95 2.37 -3.99
C ALA A 246 -12.87 3.45 -3.91
N MET A 247 -11.88 3.33 -4.77
CA MET A 247 -10.94 4.39 -5.10
C MET A 247 -11.04 4.68 -6.60
N GLY A 248 -10.81 5.93 -6.98
CA GLY A 248 -10.83 6.29 -8.39
C GLY A 248 -10.32 7.69 -8.64
N TYR A 249 -9.79 7.90 -9.83
CA TYR A 249 -9.36 9.22 -10.25
C TYR A 249 -10.52 10.02 -10.81
N VAL A 250 -10.59 11.27 -10.37
CA VAL A 250 -11.46 12.28 -10.97
C VAL A 250 -10.62 13.37 -11.62
N ARG A 251 -11.17 14.02 -12.65
CA ARG A 251 -10.51 15.06 -13.42
C ARG A 251 -11.35 16.34 -13.46
N GLU A 252 -10.67 17.47 -13.21
CA GLU A 252 -11.23 18.80 -13.31
C GLU A 252 -10.13 19.81 -13.66
N SER A 253 -10.30 20.55 -14.73
CA SER A 253 -9.28 21.47 -15.25
C SER A 253 -8.92 22.59 -14.29
N SER A 254 -9.87 23.05 -13.47
CA SER A 254 -9.67 24.07 -12.45
C SER A 254 -9.02 23.52 -11.17
N GLY A 255 -8.88 22.21 -11.05
CA GLY A 255 -8.30 21.50 -9.91
C GLY A 255 -9.33 20.75 -9.09
N VAL A 256 -8.91 19.62 -8.53
CA VAL A 256 -9.69 18.79 -7.60
C VAL A 256 -9.17 19.05 -6.18
N ASP A 257 -9.88 19.86 -5.43
CA ASP A 257 -9.63 20.21 -4.04
C ASP A 257 -10.80 19.81 -3.11
N GLU A 258 -10.71 20.15 -1.84
CA GLU A 258 -11.78 19.88 -0.86
C GLU A 258 -13.10 20.57 -1.26
N ARG A 259 -13.04 21.81 -1.74
CA ARG A 259 -14.22 22.54 -2.20
C ARG A 259 -14.91 21.83 -3.37
N TYR A 260 -14.14 21.36 -4.35
CA TYR A 260 -14.66 20.56 -5.46
C TYR A 260 -15.42 19.33 -4.95
N ILE A 261 -14.91 18.68 -3.90
CA ILE A 261 -15.53 17.49 -3.30
C ILE A 261 -16.81 17.88 -2.56
N ASP A 262 -16.76 18.87 -1.69
CA ASP A 262 -17.87 19.27 -0.81
C ASP A 262 -19.07 19.83 -1.58
N GLU A 263 -18.84 20.56 -2.68
CA GLU A 263 -19.88 21.09 -3.55
C GLU A 263 -20.42 20.06 -4.57
N GLY A 264 -19.84 18.84 -4.61
CA GLY A 264 -20.19 17.80 -5.58
C GLY A 264 -21.13 16.73 -5.05
N ARG A 265 -22.10 16.31 -5.87
CA ARG A 265 -22.87 15.09 -5.64
C ARG A 265 -22.25 13.98 -6.49
N PHE A 266 -21.64 13.02 -5.81
CA PHE A 266 -20.99 11.90 -6.48
C PHE A 266 -21.90 10.67 -6.57
N VAL A 267 -21.78 9.97 -7.68
CA VAL A 267 -22.53 8.75 -8.00
C VAL A 267 -21.59 7.80 -8.72
N LEU A 268 -21.60 6.52 -8.38
CA LEU A 268 -20.97 5.47 -9.18
C LEU A 268 -22.04 4.80 -10.06
N ASP A 269 -21.72 4.58 -11.34
CA ASP A 269 -22.62 3.88 -12.27
C ASP A 269 -22.22 2.41 -12.31
N ILE A 270 -22.93 1.60 -11.53
CA ILE A 270 -22.65 0.17 -11.36
C ILE A 270 -23.59 -0.63 -12.27
N GLY A 271 -23.11 -1.02 -13.45
CA GLY A 271 -23.91 -1.79 -14.40
C GLY A 271 -25.18 -1.06 -14.90
N GLY A 272 -25.16 0.27 -14.95
CA GLY A 272 -26.32 1.11 -15.33
C GLY A 272 -27.18 1.58 -14.14
N GLU A 273 -26.90 1.11 -12.93
CA GLU A 273 -27.52 1.57 -11.71
C GLU A 273 -26.67 2.69 -11.08
N ARG A 274 -27.28 3.84 -10.85
CA ARG A 274 -26.63 5.03 -10.30
C ARG A 274 -26.72 5.05 -8.78
N VAL A 275 -25.62 4.67 -8.12
CA VAL A 275 -25.54 4.58 -6.66
C VAL A 275 -24.84 5.81 -6.09
N PRO A 276 -25.52 6.60 -5.23
CA PRO A 276 -24.88 7.72 -4.53
C PRO A 276 -23.70 7.27 -3.69
N ALA A 277 -22.64 8.10 -3.69
CA ALA A 277 -21.44 7.80 -2.94
C ALA A 277 -20.87 9.07 -2.29
N ARG A 278 -20.34 8.91 -1.09
CA ARG A 278 -19.60 9.95 -0.39
C ARG A 278 -18.15 9.91 -0.79
N ALA A 279 -17.67 11.01 -1.38
CA ALA A 279 -16.27 11.14 -1.80
C ALA A 279 -15.42 11.78 -0.68
N SER A 280 -14.13 11.40 -0.60
CA SER A 280 -13.18 11.96 0.35
C SER A 280 -11.74 11.84 -0.17
N LEU A 281 -10.84 12.68 0.36
CA LEU A 281 -9.38 12.52 0.21
C LEU A 281 -8.78 11.60 1.27
N ALA A 282 -9.50 11.40 2.37
CA ALA A 282 -9.05 10.58 3.49
C ALA A 282 -9.46 9.11 3.30
N ALA A 283 -8.74 8.21 3.94
CA ALA A 283 -9.13 6.81 4.01
C ALA A 283 -10.51 6.67 4.66
N PRO A 284 -11.39 5.79 4.17
CA PRO A 284 -12.71 5.56 4.76
C PRO A 284 -12.64 4.98 6.18
N TYR A 285 -11.66 4.11 6.42
CA TYR A 285 -11.45 3.44 7.70
C TYR A 285 -10.18 3.92 8.39
N ASP A 286 -10.26 4.25 9.67
CA ASP A 286 -9.15 4.68 10.53
C ASP A 286 -8.18 5.67 9.82
N PRO A 287 -8.67 6.85 9.35
CA PRO A 287 -7.83 7.83 8.65
C PRO A 287 -6.53 8.21 9.38
N PRO A 288 -6.50 8.33 10.73
CA PRO A 288 -5.27 8.64 11.47
C PRO A 288 -4.25 7.49 11.52
N GLY A 289 -4.63 6.28 11.15
CA GLY A 289 -3.77 5.11 11.20
C GLY A 289 -3.44 4.65 12.62
N VAL A 290 -4.39 4.77 13.55
CA VAL A 290 -4.19 4.35 14.96
C VAL A 290 -4.02 2.84 15.06
N ARG A 291 -4.83 2.08 14.32
CA ARG A 291 -4.78 0.61 14.30
C ARG A 291 -3.44 0.06 13.84
N VAL A 292 -2.84 0.69 12.84
CA VAL A 292 -1.54 0.29 12.28
C VAL A 292 -0.41 0.55 13.27
N LYS A 293 -0.51 1.61 14.03
CA LYS A 293 0.53 2.00 15.01
C LYS A 293 0.44 1.19 16.31
N GLY A 294 -0.71 0.64 16.63
CA GLY A 294 -0.99 -0.33 17.69
C GLY A 294 -0.77 0.12 19.09
#